data_82375e9f2e6a74ad9b4dab98c3dc9409
#
_entry.id   82375e9f2e6a74ad9b4dab98c3dc9409
#
_cell.length_a   1.000
_cell.length_b   1.000
_cell.length_c   1.000
_cell.angle_alpha   90.00
_cell.angle_beta   90.00
_cell.angle_gamma   90.00
#
_symmetry.space_group_name_H-M   'P 1'
#
loop_
_entity.id
_entity.type
_entity.pdbx_description
1 polymer ?
#
loop_
_entity_poly.entity_id
_entity_poly.type
_entity_poly.pdbx_seq_one_letter_code
_entity_poly.pdbx_strand_id
1 'polypeptide(L)'
;DRILKTYPNELSGGMRQRIAIVLVLCTDAKIVLADEPTTSLDVVNQFKFIELLKKISEEKGLTLIYVSHDIKVLSKICERIIVLKDGNIIEENSTVQILKEPKNDYTKLLIKAATAD
;
A
#
# COMPACT_ATOMS: atom_id res chain seq x y z
N ASP A 1 17.48 -3.30 5.40
CA ASP A 1 17.71 -2.55 4.19
C ASP A 1 18.69 -3.24 3.23
N ARG A 2 19.86 -3.53 3.70
CA ARG A 2 20.87 -4.21 2.88
C ARG A 2 20.38 -5.58 2.42
N ILE A 3 19.65 -6.29 3.26
CA ILE A 3 19.09 -7.59 2.93
C ILE A 3 18.09 -7.44 1.78
N LEU A 4 17.21 -6.45 1.86
CA LEU A 4 16.23 -6.21 0.80
C LEU A 4 16.89 -5.82 -0.51
N LYS A 5 17.95 -5.04 -0.46
CA LYS A 5 18.68 -4.62 -1.66
C LYS A 5 19.50 -5.74 -2.28
N THR A 6 20.08 -6.60 -1.45
CA THR A 6 21.01 -7.63 -1.91
C THR A 6 20.32 -8.86 -2.44
N TYR A 7 19.22 -9.27 -1.80
CA TYR A 7 18.58 -10.54 -2.09
C TYR A 7 17.08 -10.44 -2.45
N PRO A 8 16.59 -9.36 -3.06
CA PRO A 8 15.14 -9.25 -3.31
C PRO A 8 14.60 -10.34 -4.23
N ASN A 9 15.43 -10.86 -5.13
CA ASN A 9 15.01 -11.88 -6.09
C ASN A 9 15.23 -13.30 -5.60
N GLU A 10 15.94 -13.49 -4.50
CA GLU A 10 16.27 -14.80 -3.97
C GLU A 10 15.31 -15.24 -2.86
N LEU A 11 14.58 -14.30 -2.30
CA LEU A 11 13.65 -14.57 -1.19
C LEU A 11 12.24 -14.81 -1.72
N SER A 12 11.52 -15.72 -1.07
CA SER A 12 10.09 -15.89 -1.38
C SER A 12 9.32 -14.62 -1.00
N GLY A 13 8.12 -14.45 -1.57
CA GLY A 13 7.26 -13.32 -1.23
C GLY A 13 6.99 -13.22 0.27
N GLY A 14 6.72 -14.38 0.92
CA GLY A 14 6.48 -14.43 2.36
C GLY A 14 7.71 -14.04 3.18
N MET A 15 8.89 -14.46 2.74
CA MET A 15 10.13 -14.10 3.42
C MET A 15 10.42 -12.62 3.29
N ARG A 16 10.24 -12.06 2.10
CA ARG A 16 10.42 -10.62 1.89
C ARG A 16 9.50 -9.80 2.79
N GLN A 17 8.26 -10.26 2.95
CA GLN A 17 7.31 -9.60 3.84
C GLN A 17 7.75 -9.63 5.29
N ARG A 18 8.20 -10.79 5.77
CA ARG A 18 8.66 -10.92 7.15
C ARG A 18 9.83 -10.00 7.42
N ILE A 19 10.76 -9.90 6.47
CA ILE A 19 11.90 -9.00 6.59
C ILE A 19 11.43 -7.55 6.61
N ALA A 20 10.49 -7.18 5.74
CA ALA A 20 9.93 -5.83 5.71
C ALA A 20 9.29 -5.46 7.04
N ILE A 21 8.51 -6.37 7.63
CA ILE A 21 7.88 -6.14 8.92
C ILE A 21 8.93 -5.97 10.03
N VAL A 22 9.96 -6.81 10.04
CA VAL A 22 11.04 -6.69 11.02
C VAL A 22 11.73 -5.34 10.90
N LEU A 23 12.00 -4.89 9.67
CA LEU A 23 12.64 -3.59 9.45
C LEU A 23 11.77 -2.44 9.96
N VAL A 24 10.46 -2.51 9.75
CA VAL A 24 9.54 -1.50 10.26
C VAL A 24 9.52 -1.51 11.78
N LEU A 25 9.50 -2.69 12.39
CA LEU A 25 9.51 -2.82 13.86
C LEU A 25 10.79 -2.27 14.48
N CYS A 26 11.91 -2.38 13.78
CA CYS A 26 13.21 -1.95 14.29
C CYS A 26 13.56 -0.51 13.94
N THR A 27 12.76 0.15 13.10
CA THR A 27 13.10 1.50 12.64
C THR A 27 12.69 2.57 13.65
N ASP A 28 13.49 3.64 13.70
CA ASP A 28 13.14 4.86 14.40
C ASP A 28 12.56 5.90 13.43
N ALA A 29 12.41 5.53 12.17
CA ALA A 29 11.83 6.43 11.17
C ALA A 29 10.38 6.73 11.50
N LYS A 30 9.93 7.92 11.15
CA LYS A 30 8.55 8.35 11.35
C LYS A 30 7.70 8.19 10.11
N ILE A 31 8.34 7.99 8.97
CA ILE A 31 7.69 7.82 7.68
C ILE A 31 8.19 6.52 7.05
N VAL A 32 7.27 5.69 6.63
CA VAL A 32 7.57 4.43 5.94
C VAL A 32 6.93 4.46 4.57
N LEU A 33 7.73 4.19 3.55
CA LEU A 33 7.25 4.07 2.17
C LEU A 33 7.15 2.59 1.80
N ALA A 34 5.96 2.14 1.51
CA ALA A 34 5.68 0.78 1.05
C ALA A 34 5.27 0.83 -0.42
N ASP A 35 6.15 0.38 -1.30
CA ASP A 35 5.93 0.43 -2.74
C ASP A 35 5.56 -0.97 -3.25
N GLU A 36 4.28 -1.16 -3.51
CA GLU A 36 3.72 -2.42 -4.01
C GLU A 36 4.18 -3.64 -3.20
N PRO A 37 4.07 -3.60 -1.85
CA PRO A 37 4.70 -4.63 -1.01
C PRO A 37 4.01 -6.00 -1.08
N THR A 38 2.81 -6.08 -1.65
CA THR A 38 2.04 -7.32 -1.69
C THR A 38 1.93 -7.94 -3.08
N THR A 39 2.69 -7.45 -4.04
CA THR A 39 2.57 -7.87 -5.45
C THR A 39 2.73 -9.38 -5.67
N SER A 40 3.56 -10.03 -4.87
CA SER A 40 3.83 -11.46 -5.04
C SER A 40 3.03 -12.37 -4.10
N LEU A 41 2.03 -11.83 -3.43
CA LEU A 41 1.27 -12.60 -2.44
C LEU A 41 -0.10 -13.02 -2.94
N ASP A 42 -0.59 -14.13 -2.41
CA ASP A 42 -1.98 -14.49 -2.62
C ASP A 42 -2.90 -13.58 -1.79
N VAL A 43 -4.19 -13.65 -2.04
CA VAL A 43 -5.18 -12.75 -1.44
C VAL A 43 -5.18 -12.82 0.09
N VAL A 44 -5.10 -14.02 0.64
CA VAL A 44 -5.13 -14.22 2.11
C VAL A 44 -3.90 -13.62 2.77
N ASN A 45 -2.72 -13.91 2.23
CA ASN A 45 -1.47 -13.40 2.79
C ASN A 45 -1.33 -11.89 2.57
N GLN A 46 -1.83 -11.38 1.46
CA GLN A 46 -1.91 -9.95 1.21
C GLN A 46 -2.73 -9.26 2.29
N PHE A 47 -3.90 -9.80 2.59
CA PHE A 47 -4.78 -9.24 3.62
C PHE A 47 -4.11 -9.25 4.98
N LYS A 48 -3.47 -10.36 5.36
CA LYS A 48 -2.76 -10.47 6.64
C LYS A 48 -1.63 -9.46 6.75
N PHE A 49 -0.88 -9.26 5.67
CA PHE A 49 0.21 -8.28 5.65
C PHE A 49 -0.31 -6.87 5.85
N ILE A 50 -1.36 -6.50 5.13
CA ILE A 50 -1.97 -5.17 5.23
C ILE A 50 -2.46 -4.90 6.65
N GLU A 51 -3.14 -5.87 7.25
CA GLU A 51 -3.63 -5.75 8.62
C GLU A 51 -2.49 -5.54 9.60
N LEU A 52 -1.43 -6.32 9.46
CA LEU A 52 -0.27 -6.23 10.34
C LEU A 52 0.47 -4.92 10.17
N LEU A 53 0.68 -4.48 8.93
CA LEU A 53 1.37 -3.22 8.64
C LEU A 53 0.59 -2.03 9.20
N LYS A 54 -0.73 -2.04 9.04
CA LYS A 54 -1.60 -1.01 9.58
C LYS A 54 -1.50 -0.95 11.11
N LYS A 55 -1.58 -2.10 11.75
CA LYS A 55 -1.49 -2.20 13.20
C LYS A 55 -0.16 -1.66 13.73
N ILE A 56 0.94 -2.08 13.11
CA ILE A 56 2.28 -1.61 13.52
C ILE A 56 2.41 -0.11 13.33
N SER A 57 1.93 0.40 12.20
CA SER A 57 2.00 1.83 11.92
C SER A 57 1.23 2.65 12.94
N GLU A 58 0.06 2.20 13.33
CA GLU A 58 -0.74 2.87 14.35
C GLU A 58 -0.06 2.81 15.73
N GLU A 59 0.45 1.66 16.12
CA GLU A 59 1.11 1.47 17.43
C GLU A 59 2.38 2.30 17.56
N LYS A 60 3.15 2.42 16.48
CA LYS A 60 4.40 3.19 16.49
C LYS A 60 4.20 4.66 16.13
N GLY A 61 3.00 5.06 15.75
CA GLY A 61 2.74 6.43 15.31
C GLY A 61 3.44 6.79 14.01
N LEU A 62 3.60 5.82 13.12
CA LEU A 62 4.26 6.04 11.83
C LEU A 62 3.31 6.64 10.83
N THR A 63 3.86 7.48 9.94
CA THR A 63 3.16 7.88 8.73
C THR A 63 3.49 6.86 7.65
N LEU A 64 2.47 6.23 7.11
CA LEU A 64 2.64 5.20 6.09
C LEU A 64 2.23 5.76 4.73
N ILE A 65 3.15 5.72 3.79
CA ILE A 65 2.87 6.03 2.38
C ILE A 65 2.86 4.70 1.64
N TYR A 66 1.69 4.31 1.18
CA TYR A 66 1.50 3.02 0.53
C TYR A 66 1.21 3.22 -0.95
N VAL A 67 2.06 2.68 -1.81
CA VAL A 67 1.91 2.79 -3.26
C VAL A 67 1.37 1.47 -3.81
N SER A 68 0.26 1.54 -4.51
CA SER A 68 -0.33 0.37 -5.15
C SER A 68 -1.18 0.80 -6.33
N HIS A 69 -1.30 -0.08 -7.32
CA HIS A 69 -2.25 0.12 -8.42
C HIS A 69 -3.62 -0.50 -8.10
N ASP A 70 -3.74 -1.16 -6.95
CA ASP A 70 -4.99 -1.80 -6.54
C ASP A 70 -5.72 -0.94 -5.51
N ILE A 71 -6.79 -0.29 -5.96
CA ILE A 71 -7.56 0.60 -5.10
C ILE A 71 -8.27 -0.14 -3.97
N LYS A 72 -8.54 -1.43 -4.14
CA LYS A 72 -9.13 -2.24 -3.06
C LYS A 72 -8.18 -2.34 -1.87
N VAL A 73 -6.89 -2.50 -2.16
CA VAL A 73 -5.85 -2.55 -1.11
C VAL A 73 -5.79 -1.21 -0.40
N LEU A 74 -5.72 -0.13 -1.16
CA LEU A 74 -5.63 1.21 -0.57
C LEU A 74 -6.85 1.55 0.27
N SER A 75 -8.02 1.10 -0.14
CA SER A 75 -9.26 1.38 0.60
C SER A 75 -9.25 0.77 2.00
N LYS A 76 -8.46 -0.26 2.21
CA LYS A 76 -8.39 -0.95 3.51
C LYS A 76 -7.35 -0.37 4.45
N ILE A 77 -6.32 0.27 3.93
CA ILE A 77 -5.20 0.72 4.74
C ILE A 77 -5.05 2.24 4.81
N CYS A 78 -5.51 2.97 3.80
CA CYS A 78 -5.24 4.40 3.69
C CYS A 78 -6.43 5.26 4.05
N GLU A 79 -6.17 6.37 4.76
CA GLU A 79 -7.19 7.37 5.09
C GLU A 79 -7.37 8.39 3.98
N ARG A 80 -6.30 8.61 3.20
CA ARG A 80 -6.30 9.52 2.05
C ARG A 80 -5.69 8.83 0.86
N ILE A 81 -6.18 9.17 -0.32
CA ILE A 81 -5.70 8.62 -1.58
C ILE A 81 -5.29 9.76 -2.51
N ILE A 82 -4.14 9.60 -3.12
CA ILE A 82 -3.64 10.49 -4.17
C ILE A 82 -3.59 9.66 -5.45
N VAL A 83 -4.25 10.10 -6.49
CA VAL A 83 -4.26 9.42 -7.78
C VAL A 83 -3.27 10.09 -8.70
N LEU A 84 -2.33 9.30 -9.23
CA LEU A 84 -1.30 9.76 -10.13
C LEU A 84 -1.54 9.22 -11.54
N LYS A 85 -1.30 10.07 -12.52
CA LYS A 85 -1.32 9.65 -13.92
C LYS A 85 -0.30 10.47 -14.70
N ASP A 86 0.55 9.79 -15.46
CA ASP A 86 1.57 10.43 -16.28
C ASP A 86 2.44 11.42 -15.49
N GLY A 87 2.79 11.03 -14.25
CA GLY A 87 3.63 11.84 -13.38
C GLY A 87 2.94 13.01 -12.71
N ASN A 88 1.62 13.15 -12.87
CA ASN A 88 0.87 14.25 -12.30
C ASN A 88 -0.15 13.76 -11.29
N ILE A 89 -0.39 14.57 -10.25
CA ILE A 89 -1.48 14.33 -9.32
C ILE A 89 -2.76 14.83 -9.99
N ILE A 90 -3.69 13.92 -10.26
CA ILE A 90 -4.94 14.25 -10.93
C ILE A 90 -6.13 14.33 -9.97
N GLU A 91 -6.02 13.70 -8.82
CA GLU A 91 -7.06 13.79 -7.79
C GLU A 91 -6.47 13.44 -6.43
N GLU A 92 -6.96 14.10 -5.38
CA GLU A 92 -6.54 13.83 -4.01
C GLU A 92 -7.74 14.08 -3.09
N ASN A 93 -8.05 13.12 -2.22
CA ASN A 93 -9.12 13.29 -1.25
C ASN A 93 -9.04 12.18 -0.20
N SER A 94 -9.95 12.25 0.79
CA SER A 94 -10.10 11.12 1.70
C SER A 94 -10.50 9.88 0.93
N THR A 95 -10.14 8.72 1.47
CA THR A 95 -10.48 7.43 0.84
C THR A 95 -11.99 7.32 0.60
N VAL A 96 -12.78 7.75 1.58
CA VAL A 96 -14.26 7.69 1.47
C VAL A 96 -14.75 8.50 0.27
N GLN A 97 -14.22 9.72 0.10
CA GLN A 97 -14.65 10.58 -1.00
C GLN A 97 -14.20 10.06 -2.36
N ILE A 98 -12.98 9.56 -2.43
CA ILE A 98 -12.46 8.95 -3.68
C ILE A 98 -13.35 7.79 -4.13
N LEU A 99 -13.77 6.95 -3.19
CA LEU A 99 -14.60 5.79 -3.52
C LEU A 99 -16.04 6.16 -3.82
N LYS A 100 -16.59 7.13 -3.10
CA LYS A 100 -17.99 7.52 -3.26
C LYS A 100 -18.23 8.46 -4.43
N GLU A 101 -17.40 9.48 -4.56
CA GLU A 101 -17.56 10.55 -5.52
C GLU A 101 -16.26 10.91 -6.20
N PRO A 102 -15.67 9.97 -6.97
CA PRO A 102 -14.48 10.31 -7.75
C PRO A 102 -14.83 11.36 -8.77
N LYS A 103 -13.97 12.36 -8.93
CA LYS A 103 -14.24 13.48 -9.84
C LYS A 103 -13.53 13.35 -11.16
N ASN A 104 -12.31 12.81 -11.15
CA ASN A 104 -11.55 12.64 -12.37
C ASN A 104 -11.98 11.36 -13.09
N ASP A 105 -12.11 11.44 -14.41
CA ASP A 105 -12.55 10.28 -15.20
C ASP A 105 -11.63 9.08 -15.09
N TYR A 106 -10.33 9.31 -14.97
CA TYR A 106 -9.37 8.23 -14.77
C TYR A 106 -9.59 7.54 -13.41
N THR A 107 -9.85 8.32 -12.37
CA THR A 107 -10.15 7.78 -11.04
C THR A 107 -11.42 6.92 -11.09
N LYS A 108 -12.45 7.40 -11.78
CA LYS A 108 -13.70 6.64 -11.97
C LYS A 108 -13.43 5.32 -12.66
N LEU A 109 -12.56 5.33 -13.64
CA LEU A 109 -12.19 4.13 -14.38
C LEU A 109 -11.43 3.13 -13.51
N LEU A 110 -10.50 3.61 -12.68
CA LEU A 110 -9.77 2.76 -11.74
C LEU A 110 -10.70 2.05 -10.75
N ILE A 111 -11.65 2.80 -10.22
CA ILE A 111 -12.62 2.26 -9.26
C ILE A 111 -13.52 1.23 -9.94
N LYS A 112 -14.02 1.56 -11.12
CA LYS A 112 -14.87 0.65 -11.88
C LYS A 112 -14.13 -0.65 -12.20
N ALA A 113 -12.90 -0.57 -12.63
CA ALA A 113 -12.10 -1.76 -12.92
C ALA A 113 -11.88 -2.63 -11.68
N ALA A 114 -11.67 -2.00 -10.52
CA ALA A 114 -11.44 -2.72 -9.28
C ALA A 114 -12.70 -3.40 -8.75
N THR A 115 -13.87 -2.89 -9.10
CA THR A 115 -15.15 -3.42 -8.61
C THR A 115 -15.91 -4.23 -9.67
N ALA A 116 -15.30 -4.48 -10.82
CA ALA A 116 -15.93 -5.13 -11.97
C ALA A 116 -16.07 -6.66 -11.86
N ASP A 117 -15.70 -7.24 -10.76
CA ASP A 117 -15.83 -8.68 -10.59
C ASP A 117 -17.27 -9.06 -10.18
#